data_a24cad595eba94263527335212a39f96
#
_entry.id   a24cad595eba94263527335212a39f96
#
_cell.length_a   1.000
_cell.length_b   1.000
_cell.length_c   1.000
_cell.angle_alpha   90.00
_cell.angle_beta   90.00
_cell.angle_gamma   90.00
#
_symmetry.space_group_name_H-M   'P 1'
#
loop_
_entity.id
_entity.type
_entity.pdbx_description
1 polymer ?
#
loop_
_entity_poly.entity_id
_entity_poly.type
_entity_poly.pdbx_seq_one_letter_code
_entity_poly.pdbx_strand_id
1 'polypeptide(L)'
;MTDDNKDALNEALSGYKQNINPVVKTVLVWERDLVFTGSTPQGYEIEFDANAQWGCKPTESLLLSLASCMGIDIMTILTKMRLKIAGFRIEVTGERNAQPPQYYKVVEMVMHIAGKNLDQGKVERAIALSRNKYCSVYNSLRPDMELNVRFVLEDKDLPG
;
A
#
# COMPACT_ATOMS: atom_id res chain seq x y z
N MET A 1 -4.51 -25.34 0.58
CA MET A 1 -3.91 -25.12 -0.74
C MET A 1 -3.05 -26.34 -1.04
N THR A 2 -3.25 -26.98 -2.19
CA THR A 2 -2.37 -28.05 -2.65
C THR A 2 -1.01 -27.46 -3.04
N ASP A 3 0.06 -28.24 -2.95
CA ASP A 3 1.42 -27.77 -3.28
C ASP A 3 1.51 -27.27 -4.73
N ASP A 4 0.79 -27.90 -5.67
CA ASP A 4 0.68 -27.46 -7.07
C ASP A 4 0.19 -26.01 -7.22
N ASN A 5 -0.71 -25.54 -6.32
CA ASN A 5 -1.22 -24.18 -6.39
C ASN A 5 -0.23 -23.14 -5.80
N LYS A 6 0.68 -23.58 -4.93
CA LYS A 6 1.77 -22.73 -4.42
C LYS A 6 2.84 -22.55 -5.50
N ASP A 7 3.17 -23.60 -6.22
CA ASP A 7 4.19 -23.56 -7.27
C ASP A 7 3.73 -22.71 -8.46
N ALA A 8 2.48 -22.87 -8.91
CA ALA A 8 1.89 -22.04 -9.95
C ALA A 8 1.86 -20.53 -9.57
N LEU A 9 1.57 -20.20 -8.30
CA LEU A 9 1.62 -18.82 -7.84
C LEU A 9 3.06 -18.29 -7.77
N ASN A 10 4.00 -19.09 -7.28
CA ASN A 10 5.41 -18.71 -7.21
C ASN A 10 5.98 -18.45 -8.60
N GLU A 11 5.64 -19.30 -9.58
CA GLU A 11 6.01 -19.10 -10.98
C GLU A 11 5.39 -17.81 -11.54
N ALA A 12 4.09 -17.59 -11.32
CA ALA A 12 3.40 -16.38 -11.75
C ALA A 12 3.97 -15.08 -11.13
N LEU A 13 4.58 -15.17 -9.94
CA LEU A 13 5.21 -14.05 -9.25
C LEU A 13 6.72 -13.96 -9.48
N SER A 14 7.32 -14.91 -10.21
CA SER A 14 8.78 -15.01 -10.35
C SER A 14 9.44 -13.75 -10.93
N GLY A 15 8.77 -13.04 -11.84
CA GLY A 15 9.22 -11.76 -12.39
C GLY A 15 8.69 -10.50 -11.66
N TYR A 16 7.84 -10.67 -10.65
CA TYR A 16 7.19 -9.53 -10.02
C TYR A 16 8.18 -8.69 -9.20
N LYS A 17 8.27 -7.41 -9.49
CA LYS A 17 9.20 -6.45 -8.87
C LYS A 17 10.69 -6.82 -8.97
N GLN A 18 11.10 -7.67 -9.91
CA GLN A 18 12.52 -7.97 -10.14
C GLN A 18 13.22 -6.87 -10.96
N ASN A 19 12.51 -6.26 -11.92
CA ASN A 19 13.03 -5.18 -12.74
C ASN A 19 12.66 -3.84 -12.14
N ILE A 20 13.51 -3.33 -11.25
CA ILE A 20 13.36 -2.02 -10.63
C ILE A 20 14.45 -1.06 -11.12
N ASN A 21 14.14 0.22 -11.17
CA ASN A 21 15.18 1.23 -11.24
C ASN A 21 15.78 1.40 -9.82
N PRO A 22 17.06 1.05 -9.61
CA PRO A 22 17.66 1.10 -8.27
C PRO A 22 17.84 2.54 -7.76
N VAL A 23 17.80 3.53 -8.65
CA VAL A 23 17.95 4.95 -8.31
C VAL A 23 16.72 5.70 -8.79
N VAL A 24 16.01 6.30 -7.86
CA VAL A 24 14.84 7.16 -8.14
C VAL A 24 15.16 8.57 -7.66
N LYS A 25 14.99 9.56 -8.53
CA LYS A 25 15.15 10.98 -8.22
C LYS A 25 13.80 11.68 -8.25
N THR A 26 13.49 12.41 -7.21
CA THR A 26 12.33 13.31 -7.14
C THR A 26 12.80 14.72 -6.89
N VAL A 27 11.96 15.71 -7.17
CA VAL A 27 12.23 17.12 -6.94
C VAL A 27 11.14 17.70 -6.07
N LEU A 28 11.50 18.51 -5.09
CA LEU A 28 10.57 19.27 -4.27
C LEU A 28 10.87 20.75 -4.45
N VAL A 29 9.86 21.51 -4.82
CA VAL A 29 9.95 22.96 -5.04
C VAL A 29 9.12 23.67 -3.98
N TRP A 30 9.69 24.68 -3.34
CA TRP A 30 8.96 25.58 -2.47
C TRP A 30 8.19 26.61 -3.30
N GLU A 31 6.89 26.71 -3.07
CA GLU A 31 6.01 27.63 -3.79
C GLU A 31 5.82 28.95 -3.00
N ARG A 32 5.34 28.83 -1.78
CA ARG A 32 5.07 29.94 -0.86
C ARG A 32 4.85 29.41 0.56
N ASP A 33 5.04 30.24 1.55
CA ASP A 33 4.78 29.92 2.97
C ASP A 33 5.29 28.50 3.36
N LEU A 34 4.40 27.58 3.66
CA LEU A 34 4.70 26.18 3.96
C LEU A 34 4.10 25.21 2.90
N VAL A 35 3.95 25.71 1.67
CA VAL A 35 3.43 24.95 0.52
C VAL A 35 4.57 24.56 -0.41
N PHE A 36 4.61 23.30 -0.78
CA PHE A 36 5.60 22.71 -1.67
C PHE A 36 4.94 21.84 -2.73
N THR A 37 5.53 21.78 -3.91
CA THR A 37 5.16 20.85 -4.98
C THR A 37 6.27 19.84 -5.19
N GLY A 38 5.95 18.57 -4.98
CA GLY A 38 6.83 17.44 -5.28
C GLY A 38 6.55 16.90 -6.67
N SER A 39 7.57 16.63 -7.48
CA SER A 39 7.42 16.00 -8.79
C SER A 39 8.21 14.71 -8.92
N THR A 40 7.63 13.76 -9.65
CA THR A 40 8.24 12.48 -9.99
C THR A 40 8.97 12.56 -11.34
N PRO A 41 9.87 11.60 -11.67
CA PRO A 41 10.52 11.55 -12.98
C PRO A 41 9.54 11.44 -14.16
N GLN A 42 8.33 10.94 -13.94
CA GLN A 42 7.29 10.80 -14.96
C GLN A 42 6.40 12.05 -15.09
N GLY A 43 6.65 13.10 -14.28
CA GLY A 43 5.90 14.36 -14.31
C GLY A 43 4.62 14.37 -13.47
N TYR A 44 4.39 13.36 -12.61
CA TYR A 44 3.28 13.42 -11.63
C TYR A 44 3.66 14.34 -10.49
N GLU A 45 2.70 15.14 -10.03
CA GLU A 45 2.87 16.12 -8.98
C GLU A 45 2.06 15.77 -7.75
N ILE A 46 2.59 16.15 -6.59
CA ILE A 46 1.94 16.05 -5.28
C ILE A 46 2.15 17.37 -4.56
N GLU A 47 1.06 17.99 -4.14
CA GLU A 47 1.11 19.21 -3.34
C GLU A 47 1.16 18.87 -1.85
N PHE A 48 2.10 19.49 -1.15
CA PHE A 48 2.27 19.39 0.30
C PHE A 48 2.02 20.73 0.97
N ASP A 49 1.24 20.72 2.04
CA ASP A 49 0.96 21.90 2.84
C ASP A 49 0.91 21.55 4.34
N ALA A 50 1.68 22.23 5.16
CA ALA A 50 1.67 22.04 6.59
C ALA A 50 0.29 22.32 7.24
N ASN A 51 -0.49 23.21 6.65
CA ASN A 51 -1.82 23.62 7.12
C ASN A 51 -2.96 22.82 6.46
N ALA A 52 -2.66 21.94 5.50
CA ALA A 52 -3.62 21.13 4.75
C ALA A 52 -4.75 21.92 4.07
N GLN A 53 -4.43 23.12 3.56
CA GLN A 53 -5.39 23.95 2.81
C GLN A 53 -5.29 23.74 1.29
N TRP A 54 -4.05 23.51 0.80
CA TRP A 54 -3.73 23.42 -0.63
C TRP A 54 -3.09 22.07 -1.02
N GLY A 55 -2.82 21.22 -0.05
CA GLY A 55 -2.18 19.94 -0.28
C GLY A 55 -2.25 19.06 0.96
N CYS A 56 -1.81 17.80 0.85
CA CYS A 56 -1.77 16.88 1.97
C CYS A 56 -0.55 17.17 2.89
N LYS A 57 -0.67 16.78 4.15
CA LYS A 57 0.51 16.79 5.04
C LYS A 57 1.49 15.68 4.63
N PRO A 58 2.81 15.90 4.72
CA PRO A 58 3.80 14.87 4.41
C PRO A 58 3.58 13.55 5.15
N THR A 59 3.12 13.62 6.41
CA THR A 59 2.82 12.43 7.21
C THR A 59 1.58 11.67 6.72
N GLU A 60 0.58 12.36 6.18
CA GLU A 60 -0.59 11.73 5.55
C GLU A 60 -0.20 11.03 4.24
N SER A 61 0.64 11.68 3.43
CA SER A 61 1.15 11.05 2.20
C SER A 61 1.98 9.79 2.47
N LEU A 62 2.69 9.73 3.60
CA LEU A 62 3.41 8.53 4.01
C LEU A 62 2.46 7.35 4.28
N LEU A 63 1.33 7.59 4.96
CA LEU A 63 0.30 6.57 5.17
C LEU A 63 -0.35 6.14 3.85
N LEU A 64 -0.65 7.09 2.96
CA LEU A 64 -1.18 6.79 1.63
C LEU A 64 -0.18 6.00 0.78
N SER A 65 1.10 6.32 0.86
CA SER A 65 2.18 5.59 0.18
C SER A 65 2.29 4.15 0.68
N LEU A 66 2.17 3.93 1.99
CA LEU A 66 2.15 2.59 2.56
C LEU A 66 0.92 1.81 2.09
N ALA A 67 -0.27 2.41 2.19
CA ALA A 67 -1.53 1.78 1.78
C ALA A 67 -1.54 1.45 0.28
N SER A 68 -1.10 2.38 -0.57
CA SER A 68 -1.06 2.15 -2.02
C SER A 68 -0.03 1.09 -2.42
N CYS A 69 1.15 1.06 -1.81
CA CYS A 69 2.16 0.05 -2.09
C CYS A 69 1.65 -1.37 -1.73
N MET A 70 1.07 -1.53 -0.55
CA MET A 70 0.45 -2.80 -0.16
C MET A 70 -0.78 -3.13 -1.02
N GLY A 71 -1.61 -2.15 -1.35
CA GLY A 71 -2.79 -2.32 -2.20
C GLY A 71 -2.44 -2.84 -3.59
N ILE A 72 -1.44 -2.25 -4.24
CA ILE A 72 -0.94 -2.69 -5.55
C ILE A 72 -0.44 -4.13 -5.50
N ASP A 73 0.35 -4.48 -4.47
CA ASP A 73 0.85 -5.84 -4.29
C ASP A 73 -0.30 -6.83 -4.13
N ILE A 74 -1.23 -6.54 -3.21
CA ILE A 74 -2.34 -7.43 -2.88
C ILE A 74 -3.25 -7.63 -4.10
N MET A 75 -3.64 -6.56 -4.80
CA MET A 75 -4.44 -6.67 -6.01
C MET A 75 -3.75 -7.50 -7.09
N THR A 76 -2.45 -7.31 -7.28
CA THR A 76 -1.66 -8.11 -8.23
C THR A 76 -1.66 -9.59 -7.85
N ILE A 77 -1.43 -9.90 -6.58
CA ILE A 77 -1.37 -11.27 -6.09
C ILE A 77 -2.75 -11.95 -6.17
N LEU A 78 -3.82 -11.27 -5.72
CA LEU A 78 -5.19 -11.82 -5.79
C LEU A 78 -5.63 -12.07 -7.23
N THR A 79 -5.28 -11.18 -8.16
CA THR A 79 -5.53 -11.38 -9.60
C THR A 79 -4.80 -12.62 -10.13
N LYS A 80 -3.53 -12.80 -9.76
CA LYS A 80 -2.76 -14.00 -10.12
C LYS A 80 -3.30 -15.28 -9.47
N MET A 81 -3.90 -15.17 -8.30
CA MET A 81 -4.66 -16.25 -7.66
C MET A 81 -6.06 -16.46 -8.26
N ARG A 82 -6.41 -15.74 -9.33
CA ARG A 82 -7.68 -15.81 -10.06
C ARG A 82 -8.91 -15.45 -9.22
N LEU A 83 -8.77 -14.57 -8.23
CA LEU A 83 -9.90 -13.97 -7.55
C LEU A 83 -10.45 -12.82 -8.40
N LYS A 84 -11.77 -12.73 -8.46
CA LYS A 84 -12.48 -11.65 -9.14
C LYS A 84 -12.90 -10.60 -8.10
N ILE A 85 -12.20 -9.48 -8.12
CA ILE A 85 -12.42 -8.38 -7.19
C ILE A 85 -13.34 -7.35 -7.86
N ALA A 86 -14.45 -7.02 -7.21
CA ALA A 86 -15.42 -6.01 -7.64
C ALA A 86 -15.15 -4.63 -7.02
N GLY A 87 -14.44 -4.60 -5.88
CA GLY A 87 -14.07 -3.37 -5.19
C GLY A 87 -12.96 -3.61 -4.18
N PHE A 88 -12.13 -2.57 -3.99
CA PHE A 88 -11.04 -2.61 -3.05
C PHE A 88 -10.85 -1.22 -2.43
N ARG A 89 -10.85 -1.14 -1.11
CA ARG A 89 -10.65 0.10 -0.36
C ARG A 89 -9.80 -0.18 0.87
N ILE A 90 -8.90 0.71 1.19
CA ILE A 90 -8.06 0.65 2.39
C ILE A 90 -8.32 1.90 3.22
N GLU A 91 -8.63 1.70 4.49
CA GLU A 91 -8.59 2.72 5.53
C GLU A 91 -7.30 2.55 6.31
N VAL A 92 -6.58 3.63 6.52
CA VAL A 92 -5.32 3.62 7.27
C VAL A 92 -5.33 4.70 8.33
N THR A 93 -4.99 4.32 9.56
CA THR A 93 -4.88 5.22 10.72
C THR A 93 -3.50 5.07 11.32
N GLY A 94 -2.81 6.18 11.58
CA GLY A 94 -1.49 6.17 12.20
C GLY A 94 -1.49 6.87 13.56
N GLU A 95 -1.01 6.19 14.60
CA GLU A 95 -0.73 6.78 15.90
C GLU A 95 0.72 7.25 15.95
N ARG A 96 0.92 8.53 16.27
CA ARG A 96 2.25 9.15 16.32
C ARG A 96 2.77 9.24 17.74
N ASN A 97 4.10 9.29 17.89
CA ASN A 97 4.72 9.67 19.14
C ASN A 97 4.32 11.10 19.53
N ALA A 98 3.95 11.32 20.80
CA ALA A 98 3.49 12.63 21.28
C ALA A 98 4.61 13.67 21.32
N GLN A 99 5.84 13.24 21.57
CA GLN A 99 7.02 14.09 21.64
C GLN A 99 7.84 14.01 20.32
N PRO A 100 8.54 15.08 19.92
CA PRO A 100 9.48 15.01 18.81
C PRO A 100 10.60 13.95 19.01
N PRO A 101 11.00 13.25 17.94
CA PRO A 101 10.39 13.25 16.62
C PRO A 101 9.05 12.49 16.62
N GLN A 102 8.02 13.12 16.06
CA GLN A 102 6.65 12.61 16.04
C GLN A 102 6.44 11.56 14.93
N TYR A 103 7.19 10.47 14.98
CA TYR A 103 7.07 9.35 14.05
C TYR A 103 5.83 8.48 14.34
N TYR A 104 5.40 7.69 13.38
CA TYR A 104 4.35 6.69 13.60
C TYR A 104 4.88 5.53 14.45
N LYS A 105 4.20 5.25 15.56
CA LYS A 105 4.45 4.09 16.44
C LYS A 105 3.61 2.90 16.01
N VAL A 106 2.32 3.15 15.74
CA VAL A 106 1.35 2.14 15.37
C VAL A 106 0.62 2.61 14.12
N VAL A 107 0.45 1.72 13.17
CA VAL A 107 -0.39 1.92 11.98
C VAL A 107 -1.42 0.80 11.92
N GLU A 108 -2.70 1.19 11.91
CA GLU A 108 -3.84 0.31 11.71
C GLU A 108 -4.31 0.41 10.26
N MET A 109 -4.48 -0.73 9.61
CA MET A 109 -4.95 -0.80 8.23
C MET A 109 -6.13 -1.76 8.13
N VAL A 110 -7.25 -1.27 7.58
CA VAL A 110 -8.44 -2.08 7.33
C VAL A 110 -8.70 -2.13 5.82
N MET A 111 -8.64 -3.32 5.25
CA MET A 111 -8.86 -3.56 3.82
C MET A 111 -10.27 -4.07 3.60
N HIS A 112 -11.08 -3.37 2.83
CA HIS A 112 -12.41 -3.78 2.38
C HIS A 112 -12.27 -4.37 0.98
N ILE A 113 -12.59 -5.65 0.84
CA ILE A 113 -12.43 -6.39 -0.40
C ILE A 113 -13.79 -6.94 -0.82
N ALA A 114 -14.32 -6.44 -1.91
CA ALA A 114 -15.61 -6.84 -2.44
C ALA A 114 -15.44 -7.75 -3.67
N GLY A 115 -16.25 -8.80 -3.77
CA GLY A 115 -16.23 -9.73 -4.89
C GLY A 115 -17.05 -10.99 -4.61
N LYS A 116 -17.15 -11.88 -5.59
CA LYS A 116 -17.84 -13.16 -5.45
C LYS A 116 -16.87 -14.29 -5.07
N ASN A 117 -17.34 -15.16 -4.16
CA ASN A 117 -16.61 -16.36 -3.75
C ASN A 117 -15.14 -16.06 -3.34
N LEU A 118 -14.95 -14.98 -2.58
CA LEU A 118 -13.64 -14.62 -2.08
C LEU A 118 -13.13 -15.66 -1.07
N ASP A 119 -11.91 -16.10 -1.27
CA ASP A 119 -11.23 -17.06 -0.40
C ASP A 119 -10.40 -16.31 0.64
N GLN A 120 -10.78 -16.43 1.90
CA GLN A 120 -10.09 -15.78 3.02
C GLN A 120 -8.61 -16.16 3.09
N GLY A 121 -8.27 -17.44 2.91
CA GLY A 121 -6.88 -17.90 2.99
C GLY A 121 -6.01 -17.32 1.88
N LYS A 122 -6.57 -17.09 0.69
CA LYS A 122 -5.86 -16.39 -0.39
C LYS A 122 -5.61 -14.93 -0.05
N VAL A 123 -6.59 -14.25 0.57
CA VAL A 123 -6.44 -12.85 1.01
C VAL A 123 -5.37 -12.75 2.10
N GLU A 124 -5.42 -13.59 3.12
CA GLU A 124 -4.39 -13.65 4.17
C GLU A 124 -3.00 -13.87 3.59
N ARG A 125 -2.87 -14.79 2.63
CA ARG A 125 -1.60 -15.06 1.95
C ARG A 125 -1.11 -13.86 1.14
N ALA A 126 -2.00 -13.16 0.43
CA ALA A 126 -1.63 -11.98 -0.34
C ALA A 126 -1.10 -10.85 0.57
N ILE A 127 -1.77 -10.61 1.71
CA ILE A 127 -1.34 -9.65 2.72
C ILE A 127 0.04 -10.03 3.27
N ALA A 128 0.23 -11.29 3.65
CA ALA A 128 1.51 -11.77 4.18
C ALA A 128 2.65 -11.64 3.15
N LEU A 129 2.41 -11.95 1.89
CA LEU A 129 3.40 -11.80 0.81
C LEU A 129 3.76 -10.33 0.56
N SER A 130 2.77 -9.43 0.53
CA SER A 130 3.04 -7.99 0.42
C SER A 130 3.91 -7.51 1.58
N ARG A 131 3.46 -7.74 2.81
CA ARG A 131 4.16 -7.28 4.01
C ARG A 131 5.59 -7.80 4.10
N ASN A 132 5.79 -9.10 3.92
CA ASN A 132 7.06 -9.76 4.23
C ASN A 132 8.06 -9.75 3.06
N LYS A 133 7.58 -9.53 1.82
CA LYS A 133 8.44 -9.70 0.64
C LYS A 133 8.39 -8.54 -0.35
N TYR A 134 7.20 -7.97 -0.63
CA TYR A 134 7.04 -7.11 -1.80
C TYR A 134 6.87 -5.62 -1.50
N CYS A 135 6.30 -5.23 -0.36
CA CYS A 135 6.04 -3.83 -0.06
C CYS A 135 7.33 -3.08 0.28
N SER A 136 7.87 -2.37 -0.71
CA SER A 136 9.09 -1.57 -0.53
C SER A 136 8.89 -0.44 0.48
N VAL A 137 7.71 0.19 0.50
CA VAL A 137 7.40 1.27 1.45
C VAL A 137 7.42 0.74 2.88
N TYR A 138 6.73 -0.37 3.18
CA TYR A 138 6.74 -0.97 4.51
C TYR A 138 8.16 -1.29 4.98
N ASN A 139 8.95 -1.91 4.11
CA ASN A 139 10.32 -2.30 4.42
C ASN A 139 11.33 -1.12 4.45
N SER A 140 10.88 0.09 4.10
CA SER A 140 11.65 1.34 4.24
C SER A 140 11.29 2.12 5.50
N LEU A 141 10.26 1.70 6.25
CA LEU A 141 9.85 2.33 7.49
C LEU A 141 10.68 1.82 8.68
N ARG A 142 10.51 2.48 9.82
CA ARG A 142 11.16 2.04 11.08
C ARG A 142 10.78 0.60 11.41
N PRO A 143 11.75 -0.25 11.78
CA PRO A 143 11.49 -1.66 12.08
C PRO A 143 10.68 -1.87 13.37
N ASP A 144 10.65 -0.88 14.27
CA ASP A 144 9.90 -0.88 15.52
C ASP A 144 8.47 -0.28 15.38
N MET A 145 8.08 0.13 14.17
CA MET A 145 6.71 0.54 13.89
C MET A 145 5.79 -0.69 13.83
N GLU A 146 4.78 -0.71 14.67
CA GLU A 146 3.77 -1.77 14.66
C GLU A 146 2.79 -1.54 13.50
N LEU A 147 2.62 -2.54 12.65
CA LEU A 147 1.63 -2.54 11.57
C LEU A 147 0.59 -3.64 11.80
N ASN A 148 -0.64 -3.24 12.07
CA ASN A 148 -1.80 -4.10 12.25
C ASN A 148 -2.67 -4.05 10.99
N VAL A 149 -2.83 -5.19 10.31
CA VAL A 149 -3.64 -5.30 9.10
C VAL A 149 -4.83 -6.19 9.36
N ARG A 150 -6.03 -5.68 9.11
CA ARG A 150 -7.29 -6.43 9.12
C ARG A 150 -7.95 -6.31 7.77
N PHE A 151 -8.85 -7.22 7.45
CA PHE A 151 -9.66 -7.13 6.23
C PHE A 151 -11.11 -7.56 6.48
N VAL A 152 -11.98 -7.05 5.63
CA VAL A 152 -13.41 -7.37 5.59
C VAL A 152 -13.73 -7.83 4.17
N LEU A 153 -14.36 -8.99 4.04
CA LEU A 153 -14.82 -9.53 2.77
C LEU A 153 -16.29 -9.19 2.58
N GLU A 154 -16.63 -8.61 1.43
CA GLU A 154 -17.98 -8.22 1.07
C GLU A 154 -18.42 -9.02 -0.16
N ASP A 155 -19.59 -9.70 -0.07
CA ASP A 155 -20.17 -10.36 -1.23
C ASP A 155 -20.81 -9.33 -2.17
N LYS A 156 -20.23 -9.16 -3.34
CA LYS A 156 -20.68 -8.18 -4.33
C LYS A 156 -20.50 -8.69 -5.75
N ASP A 157 -21.50 -8.46 -6.58
CA ASP A 157 -21.40 -8.76 -8.01
C ASP A 157 -20.36 -7.88 -8.70
N LEU A 158 -19.71 -8.46 -9.71
CA LEU A 158 -18.82 -7.70 -10.58
C LEU A 158 -19.63 -6.65 -11.35
N PRO A 159 -19.12 -5.46 -11.55
CA PRO A 159 -19.74 -4.53 -12.50
C PRO A 159 -19.80 -5.20 -13.87
N GLY A 160 -21.00 -5.15 -14.50
CA GLY A 160 -21.28 -5.74 -15.81
C GLY A 160 -20.49 -5.06 -16.95
#